data_de97c65594ab40bec4972f8c3dba0d4e
#
_entry.id   de97c65594ab40bec4972f8c3dba0d4e
#
_cell.length_a   1.000
_cell.length_b   1.000
_cell.length_c   1.000
_cell.angle_alpha   90.00
_cell.angle_beta   90.00
_cell.angle_gamma   90.00
#
_symmetry.space_group_name_H-M   'P 1'
#
loop_
_entity.id
_entity.type
_entity.pdbx_description
1 polymer ?
#
loop_
_entity_poly.entity_id
_entity_poly.type
_entity_poly.pdbx_seq_one_letter_code
_entity_poly.pdbx_strand_id
1 'polypeptide(L)'
;MEATDYKLDLKCMKQDLLRGINECSQRGLLHSVKWLAELNHALSHVKLTPEETPIFKHDLEDELESYLLAKSYFDLKEYDRAAFFVSQCHKPKARFLYFYASYMSIEKRKLDNMTDANCPPDPAKNDELNDLCTEFKNDFYEDKLDAYCMYLYGVILKKLDLNSLAVDAYLKAVKEEPILWCAWYELGKLMPDKNKIFSIQLPDHWIKLFFLAHTYLEQLNNDEAIQIYTNLSSQGLENSTYIMSQLALGHHNRRELNSAITMFQKILTVDPFRLDNLDTYSNLLYVQEMKTQLADLAHKVVLIDKYRVETCCVIGNYYSLRSDHPKAVLYFRRALKLNPQFLSAWTLMGHEFMEMKNTNAAIQSYRHAIEINKRDYRAWYGLGQTYEILKMPFYCLHYYKQAQQLKPNDSRMIIALGETYEKLDKNENALKCYYKACTIGDVEGIALIKLAKLYDKIGETDNAASAFTEYCLKDDDFKDRPYEEQAEFFAALQYLANYHLKRGELDDAYIYAYKCLECDETKEQGKALLKDIALKRAERDRELRDAAPMIVEDGGRNETNASIVFSGNSMY
;
A
#
# COMPACT_ATOMS: atom_id res chain seq x y z
N MET A 1 21.48 9.10 4.57
CA MET A 1 22.48 8.76 5.60
C MET A 1 22.42 9.67 6.84
N GLU A 2 21.67 10.77 6.85
CA GLU A 2 21.65 11.73 7.99
C GLU A 2 20.54 11.49 9.03
N ALA A 3 19.59 10.59 8.79
CA ALA A 3 18.46 10.37 9.72
C ALA A 3 18.73 9.30 10.80
N THR A 4 19.82 8.56 10.72
CA THR A 4 20.09 7.43 11.62
C THR A 4 20.84 7.81 12.90
N ASP A 5 21.46 8.99 12.96
CA ASP A 5 22.29 9.41 14.11
C ASP A 5 21.65 10.49 15.01
N TYR A 6 20.39 10.89 14.72
CA TYR A 6 19.74 11.91 15.56
C TYR A 6 19.27 11.29 16.88
N LYS A 7 19.90 11.73 17.97
CA LYS A 7 19.53 11.31 19.33
C LYS A 7 18.44 12.22 19.87
N LEU A 8 17.26 11.64 20.15
CA LEU A 8 16.13 12.39 20.71
C LEU A 8 16.39 12.80 22.17
N ASP A 9 16.21 14.08 22.47
CA ASP A 9 16.06 14.56 23.84
C ASP A 9 14.57 14.47 24.24
N LEU A 10 14.20 13.40 24.95
CA LEU A 10 12.83 13.13 25.34
C LEU A 10 12.24 14.19 26.28
N LYS A 11 13.06 14.88 27.09
CA LYS A 11 12.58 15.97 27.94
C LYS A 11 12.22 17.20 27.12
N CYS A 12 13.13 17.64 26.25
CA CYS A 12 12.88 18.74 25.32
C CYS A 12 11.66 18.44 24.43
N MET A 13 11.59 17.23 23.88
CA MET A 13 10.42 16.79 23.10
C MET A 13 9.11 16.88 23.89
N LYS A 14 9.10 16.46 25.16
CA LYS A 14 7.90 16.55 26.00
C LYS A 14 7.48 17.98 26.31
N GLN A 15 8.42 18.89 26.53
CA GLN A 15 8.15 20.31 26.70
C GLN A 15 7.53 20.92 25.44
N ASP A 16 8.09 20.62 24.27
CA ASP A 16 7.57 21.07 22.98
C ASP A 16 6.16 20.54 22.72
N LEU A 17 5.90 19.25 23.02
CA LEU A 17 4.58 18.65 22.88
C LEU A 17 3.54 19.35 23.76
N LEU A 18 3.85 19.64 25.02
CA LEU A 18 2.93 20.34 25.91
C LEU A 18 2.65 21.78 25.43
N ARG A 19 3.68 22.49 24.95
CA ARG A 19 3.52 23.81 24.34
C ARG A 19 2.66 23.75 23.09
N GLY A 20 2.94 22.81 22.17
CA GLY A 20 2.20 22.65 20.94
C GLY A 20 0.73 22.26 21.16
N ILE A 21 0.45 21.37 22.14
CA ILE A 21 -0.93 21.01 22.53
C ILE A 21 -1.71 22.26 22.95
N ASN A 22 -1.13 23.10 23.80
CA ASN A 22 -1.80 24.32 24.28
C ASN A 22 -2.06 25.31 23.14
N GLU A 23 -1.04 25.62 22.34
CA GLU A 23 -1.15 26.57 21.23
C GLU A 23 -2.14 26.09 20.13
N CYS A 24 -2.09 24.82 19.74
CA CYS A 24 -3.01 24.25 18.77
C CYS A 24 -4.45 24.16 19.32
N SER A 25 -4.61 23.83 20.61
CA SER A 25 -5.93 23.77 21.27
C SER A 25 -6.62 25.13 21.29
N GLN A 26 -5.90 26.16 21.68
CA GLN A 26 -6.43 27.52 21.68
C GLN A 26 -6.92 27.95 20.28
N ARG A 27 -6.24 27.55 19.23
CA ARG A 27 -6.57 27.86 17.83
C ARG A 27 -7.61 26.90 17.20
N GLY A 28 -8.03 25.85 17.88
CA GLY A 28 -9.01 24.88 17.37
C GLY A 28 -8.45 23.89 16.33
N LEU A 29 -7.14 23.69 16.27
CA LEU A 29 -6.48 22.72 15.40
C LEU A 29 -6.52 21.31 16.00
N LEU A 30 -7.75 20.75 16.15
CA LEU A 30 -8.01 19.53 16.92
C LEU A 30 -7.24 18.30 16.44
N HIS A 31 -7.02 18.15 15.13
CA HIS A 31 -6.24 17.01 14.59
C HIS A 31 -4.76 17.06 15.02
N SER A 32 -4.15 18.25 15.02
CA SER A 32 -2.79 18.42 15.53
C SER A 32 -2.73 18.18 17.04
N VAL A 33 -3.72 18.67 17.78
CA VAL A 33 -3.83 18.42 19.24
C VAL A 33 -3.89 16.92 19.53
N LYS A 34 -4.71 16.16 18.80
CA LYS A 34 -4.82 14.70 18.94
C LYS A 34 -3.45 14.04 18.73
N TRP A 35 -2.77 14.32 17.63
CA TRP A 35 -1.47 13.74 17.31
C TRP A 35 -0.39 14.07 18.37
N LEU A 36 -0.29 15.36 18.77
CA LEU A 36 0.65 15.78 19.81
C LEU A 36 0.35 15.14 21.16
N ALA A 37 -0.95 15.01 21.52
CA ALA A 37 -1.36 14.40 22.78
C ALA A 37 -1.10 12.89 22.81
N GLU A 38 -1.33 12.17 21.69
CA GLU A 38 -0.98 10.75 21.58
C GLU A 38 0.53 10.52 21.78
N LEU A 39 1.38 11.36 21.18
CA LEU A 39 2.82 11.29 21.38
C LEU A 39 3.22 11.65 22.82
N ASN A 40 2.59 12.69 23.41
CA ASN A 40 2.85 13.06 24.81
C ASN A 40 2.45 11.94 25.79
N HIS A 41 1.36 11.24 25.51
CA HIS A 41 0.94 10.09 26.31
C HIS A 41 1.96 8.94 26.25
N ALA A 42 2.52 8.67 25.07
CA ALA A 42 3.59 7.69 24.92
C ALA A 42 4.83 8.03 25.75
N LEU A 43 5.09 9.32 26.01
CA LEU A 43 6.16 9.81 26.89
C LEU A 43 5.73 9.97 28.36
N SER A 44 4.70 9.28 28.83
CA SER A 44 4.23 9.33 30.23
C SER A 44 5.31 8.93 31.25
N HIS A 45 6.25 8.08 30.84
CA HIS A 45 7.39 7.64 31.65
C HIS A 45 8.43 8.73 31.89
N VAL A 46 8.49 9.77 31.06
CA VAL A 46 9.41 10.92 31.20
C VAL A 46 8.77 11.95 32.14
N LYS A 47 9.36 12.15 33.31
CA LYS A 47 8.90 13.14 34.29
C LYS A 47 9.64 14.47 34.08
N LEU A 48 8.89 15.57 33.99
CA LEU A 48 9.41 16.93 34.01
C LEU A 48 9.37 17.48 35.44
N THR A 49 10.35 18.28 35.79
CA THR A 49 10.32 19.05 37.06
C THR A 49 9.35 20.24 36.93
N PRO A 50 8.83 20.79 38.05
CA PRO A 50 7.94 21.96 38.00
C PRO A 50 8.55 23.17 37.28
N GLU A 51 9.88 23.34 37.32
CA GLU A 51 10.61 24.38 36.63
C GLU A 51 10.73 24.14 35.11
N GLU A 52 10.71 22.89 34.69
CA GLU A 52 10.78 22.48 33.29
C GLU A 52 9.39 22.49 32.59
N THR A 53 8.30 22.61 33.36
CA THR A 53 6.95 22.69 32.80
C THR A 53 6.68 24.05 32.15
N PRO A 54 6.23 24.11 30.89
CA PRO A 54 5.96 25.37 30.21
C PRO A 54 4.92 26.21 30.95
N ILE A 55 5.22 27.46 31.23
CA ILE A 55 4.26 28.42 31.80
C ILE A 55 3.51 29.09 30.65
N PHE A 56 2.20 28.87 30.57
CA PHE A 56 1.37 29.40 29.51
C PHE A 56 0.90 30.82 29.87
N LYS A 57 1.37 31.84 29.12
CA LYS A 57 0.89 33.20 29.23
C LYS A 57 -0.22 33.46 28.22
N HIS A 58 -1.25 34.19 28.64
CA HIS A 58 -2.26 34.71 27.73
C HIS A 58 -1.77 36.01 27.09
N ASP A 59 -1.42 35.98 25.78
CA ASP A 59 -0.91 37.13 25.05
C ASP A 59 -2.01 38.04 24.47
N LEU A 60 -3.26 37.86 24.88
CA LEU A 60 -4.42 38.50 24.27
C LEU A 60 -4.82 39.84 24.95
N GLU A 61 -4.37 40.10 26.18
CA GLU A 61 -4.64 41.36 26.94
C GLU A 61 -6.08 41.89 26.73
N ASP A 62 -6.21 43.06 26.10
CA ASP A 62 -7.50 43.75 25.91
C ASP A 62 -8.44 43.04 24.91
N GLU A 63 -7.95 42.09 24.06
CA GLU A 63 -8.75 41.36 23.07
C GLU A 63 -9.27 40.02 23.61
N LEU A 64 -8.95 39.68 24.87
CA LEU A 64 -9.27 38.36 25.43
C LEU A 64 -10.78 38.04 25.43
N GLU A 65 -11.60 39.02 25.81
CA GLU A 65 -13.05 38.83 25.91
C GLU A 65 -13.68 38.56 24.53
N SER A 66 -13.32 39.34 23.52
CA SER A 66 -13.78 39.19 22.15
C SER A 66 -13.32 37.84 21.56
N TYR A 67 -12.08 37.46 21.85
CA TYR A 67 -11.54 36.17 21.42
C TYR A 67 -12.26 34.98 22.07
N LEU A 68 -12.51 34.99 23.37
CA LEU A 68 -13.20 33.91 24.07
C LEU A 68 -14.64 33.75 23.57
N LEU A 69 -15.33 34.88 23.33
CA LEU A 69 -16.66 34.88 22.76
C LEU A 69 -16.68 34.29 21.33
N ALA A 70 -15.78 34.77 20.47
CA ALA A 70 -15.66 34.28 19.12
C ALA A 70 -15.26 32.77 19.08
N LYS A 71 -14.37 32.36 19.98
CA LYS A 71 -13.99 30.94 20.11
C LYS A 71 -15.16 30.07 20.50
N SER A 72 -16.03 30.51 21.41
CA SER A 72 -17.25 29.77 21.75
C SER A 72 -18.21 29.62 20.56
N TYR A 73 -18.39 30.66 19.75
CA TYR A 73 -19.17 30.58 18.51
C TYR A 73 -18.54 29.66 17.47
N PHE A 74 -17.21 29.71 17.34
CA PHE A 74 -16.47 28.82 16.44
C PHE A 74 -16.67 27.34 16.82
N ASP A 75 -16.59 27.03 18.11
CA ASP A 75 -16.77 25.66 18.62
C ASP A 75 -18.23 25.16 18.41
N LEU A 76 -19.20 26.07 18.43
CA LEU A 76 -20.60 25.81 18.07
C LEU A 76 -20.86 25.78 16.56
N LYS A 77 -19.81 25.95 15.71
CA LYS A 77 -19.90 26.01 14.24
C LYS A 77 -20.71 27.20 13.68
N GLU A 78 -20.82 28.27 14.45
CA GLU A 78 -21.39 29.55 14.05
C GLU A 78 -20.29 30.47 13.48
N TYR A 79 -19.71 30.08 12.37
CA TYR A 79 -18.46 30.66 11.84
C TYR A 79 -18.58 32.14 11.46
N ASP A 80 -19.70 32.58 10.86
CA ASP A 80 -19.90 33.99 10.48
C ASP A 80 -19.95 34.89 11.71
N ARG A 81 -20.58 34.43 12.80
CA ARG A 81 -20.59 35.18 14.07
C ARG A 81 -19.20 35.24 14.71
N ALA A 82 -18.49 34.12 14.71
CA ALA A 82 -17.13 34.08 15.21
C ALA A 82 -16.24 35.08 14.48
N ALA A 83 -16.26 35.10 13.14
CA ALA A 83 -15.50 36.02 12.32
C ALA A 83 -15.85 37.49 12.62
N PHE A 84 -17.14 37.80 12.78
CA PHE A 84 -17.60 39.16 13.06
C PHE A 84 -16.98 39.75 14.36
N PHE A 85 -17.02 38.99 15.47
CA PHE A 85 -16.54 39.49 16.77
C PHE A 85 -15.03 39.66 16.86
N VAL A 86 -14.22 38.99 16.04
CA VAL A 86 -12.76 39.14 15.99
C VAL A 86 -12.25 39.92 14.78
N SER A 87 -13.15 40.49 13.96
CA SER A 87 -12.78 41.24 12.75
C SER A 87 -11.89 42.47 13.03
N GLN A 88 -12.05 43.09 14.19
CA GLN A 88 -11.30 44.28 14.60
C GLN A 88 -10.07 43.93 15.46
N CYS A 89 -9.84 42.66 15.75
CA CYS A 89 -8.72 42.26 16.59
C CYS A 89 -7.42 42.15 15.75
N HIS A 90 -6.30 42.50 16.37
CA HIS A 90 -4.98 42.56 15.73
C HIS A 90 -4.00 41.52 16.28
N LYS A 91 -4.25 40.96 17.46
CA LYS A 91 -3.36 39.98 18.08
C LYS A 91 -3.31 38.69 17.25
N PRO A 92 -2.17 38.02 17.11
CA PRO A 92 -1.99 36.88 16.21
C PRO A 92 -3.02 35.74 16.40
N LYS A 93 -3.34 35.40 17.66
CA LYS A 93 -4.34 34.34 17.95
C LYS A 93 -5.76 34.73 17.51
N ALA A 94 -6.16 35.99 17.73
CA ALA A 94 -7.47 36.48 17.32
C ALA A 94 -7.56 36.61 15.79
N ARG A 95 -6.48 37.10 15.15
CA ARG A 95 -6.38 37.20 13.69
C ARG A 95 -6.42 35.83 13.02
N PHE A 96 -5.74 34.82 13.59
CA PHE A 96 -5.87 33.43 13.13
C PHE A 96 -7.32 32.94 13.21
N LEU A 97 -8.01 33.18 14.33
CA LEU A 97 -9.39 32.75 14.50
C LEU A 97 -10.33 33.43 13.50
N TYR A 98 -10.10 34.71 13.18
CA TYR A 98 -10.83 35.43 12.15
C TYR A 98 -10.72 34.75 10.78
N PHE A 99 -9.52 34.52 10.31
CA PHE A 99 -9.26 33.88 9.04
C PHE A 99 -9.78 32.44 8.99
N TYR A 100 -9.60 31.71 10.09
CA TYR A 100 -10.07 30.32 10.14
C TYR A 100 -11.58 30.22 10.16
N ALA A 101 -12.27 31.08 10.88
CA ALA A 101 -13.73 31.17 10.88
C ALA A 101 -14.26 31.57 9.49
N SER A 102 -13.65 32.55 8.83
CA SER A 102 -13.99 32.98 7.48
C SER A 102 -13.82 31.84 6.47
N TYR A 103 -12.71 31.13 6.51
CA TYR A 103 -12.46 29.95 5.67
C TYR A 103 -13.52 28.85 5.91
N MET A 104 -13.80 28.53 7.17
CA MET A 104 -14.79 27.51 7.51
C MET A 104 -16.22 27.92 7.13
N SER A 105 -16.56 29.21 7.15
CA SER A 105 -17.84 29.73 6.68
C SER A 105 -17.98 29.53 5.16
N ILE A 106 -16.93 29.83 4.38
CA ILE A 106 -16.90 29.61 2.92
C ILE A 106 -17.08 28.11 2.60
N GLU A 107 -16.36 27.24 3.28
CA GLU A 107 -16.45 25.79 3.07
C GLU A 107 -17.86 25.26 3.47
N LYS A 108 -18.46 25.76 4.55
CA LYS A 108 -19.83 25.43 4.96
C LYS A 108 -20.85 25.85 3.89
N ARG A 109 -20.77 27.09 3.40
CA ARG A 109 -21.66 27.58 2.32
C ARG A 109 -21.52 26.78 1.04
N LYS A 110 -20.31 26.33 0.67
CA LYS A 110 -20.10 25.42 -0.46
C LYS A 110 -20.85 24.09 -0.28
N LEU A 111 -20.81 23.51 0.92
CA LEU A 111 -21.53 22.28 1.23
C LEU A 111 -23.05 22.50 1.24
N ASP A 112 -23.53 23.60 1.80
CA ASP A 112 -24.96 23.94 1.86
C ASP A 112 -25.54 24.18 0.45
N ASN A 113 -24.74 24.67 -0.50
CA ASN A 113 -25.13 24.91 -1.89
C ASN A 113 -25.08 23.64 -2.77
N MET A 114 -24.58 22.51 -2.26
CA MET A 114 -24.61 21.24 -2.98
C MET A 114 -26.02 20.67 -2.99
N THR A 115 -26.69 20.67 -4.13
CA THR A 115 -28.06 20.13 -4.30
C THR A 115 -28.10 18.61 -4.30
N ASP A 116 -27.03 17.97 -4.76
CA ASP A 116 -26.87 16.51 -4.81
C ASP A 116 -25.51 16.09 -4.29
N ALA A 117 -25.47 15.02 -3.49
CA ALA A 117 -24.23 14.45 -2.97
C ALA A 117 -23.23 13.96 -4.06
N ASN A 118 -23.71 13.81 -5.29
CA ASN A 118 -22.94 13.36 -6.44
C ASN A 118 -22.48 14.50 -7.35
N CYS A 119 -22.90 15.74 -7.08
CA CYS A 119 -22.50 16.90 -7.88
C CYS A 119 -21.30 17.57 -7.20
N PRO A 120 -20.12 17.57 -7.80
CA PRO A 120 -18.98 18.28 -7.23
C PRO A 120 -19.30 19.77 -7.14
N PRO A 121 -18.82 20.49 -6.10
CA PRO A 121 -19.01 21.93 -5.98
C PRO A 121 -18.44 22.60 -7.23
N ASP A 122 -19.19 23.55 -7.79
CA ASP A 122 -18.82 24.28 -9.00
C ASP A 122 -17.48 25.00 -8.79
N PRO A 123 -16.42 24.64 -9.52
CA PRO A 123 -15.13 25.30 -9.40
C PRO A 123 -15.15 26.79 -9.76
N ALA A 124 -16.15 27.26 -10.49
CA ALA A 124 -16.32 28.67 -10.84
C ALA A 124 -16.71 29.56 -9.66
N LYS A 125 -17.16 29.01 -8.51
CA LYS A 125 -17.55 29.76 -7.31
C LYS A 125 -16.44 29.88 -6.25
N ASN A 126 -15.23 30.16 -6.67
CA ASN A 126 -14.11 30.39 -5.75
C ASN A 126 -13.85 31.89 -5.46
N ASP A 127 -14.77 32.79 -5.86
CA ASP A 127 -14.58 34.23 -5.72
C ASP A 127 -14.36 34.64 -4.25
N GLU A 128 -15.19 34.15 -3.33
CA GLU A 128 -15.04 34.42 -1.89
C GLU A 128 -13.69 33.90 -1.33
N LEU A 129 -13.18 32.78 -1.86
CA LEU A 129 -11.90 32.23 -1.45
C LEU A 129 -10.73 33.07 -2.04
N ASN A 130 -10.88 33.61 -3.24
CA ASN A 130 -9.92 34.52 -3.85
C ASN A 130 -9.86 35.85 -3.08
N ASP A 131 -11.03 36.39 -2.65
CA ASP A 131 -11.08 37.59 -1.82
C ASP A 131 -10.37 37.40 -0.50
N LEU A 132 -10.63 36.27 0.18
CA LEU A 132 -9.92 35.90 1.41
C LEU A 132 -8.40 35.73 1.17
N CYS A 133 -8.02 35.12 0.04
CA CYS A 133 -6.62 34.99 -0.36
C CYS A 133 -5.93 36.35 -0.58
N THR A 134 -6.63 37.33 -1.15
CA THR A 134 -6.10 38.69 -1.34
C THR A 134 -5.91 39.42 -0.02
N GLU A 135 -6.82 39.24 0.94
CA GLU A 135 -6.67 39.79 2.30
C GLU A 135 -5.45 39.19 3.01
N PHE A 136 -5.28 37.86 2.96
CA PHE A 136 -4.07 37.19 3.47
C PHE A 136 -2.80 37.70 2.82
N LYS A 137 -2.83 37.93 1.51
CA LYS A 137 -1.67 38.40 0.75
C LYS A 137 -1.23 39.79 1.20
N ASN A 138 -2.16 40.68 1.53
CA ASN A 138 -1.85 42.00 2.08
C ASN A 138 -1.17 41.88 3.44
N ASP A 139 -1.75 41.10 4.36
CA ASP A 139 -1.15 40.86 5.68
C ASP A 139 0.22 40.15 5.61
N PHE A 140 0.42 39.29 4.59
CA PHE A 140 1.69 38.62 4.33
C PHE A 140 2.80 39.59 3.93
N TYR A 141 2.50 40.57 3.05
CA TYR A 141 3.48 41.58 2.66
C TYR A 141 3.80 42.58 3.77
N GLU A 142 2.90 42.75 4.75
CA GLU A 142 3.12 43.60 5.92
C GLU A 142 3.81 42.85 7.08
N ASP A 143 4.17 41.57 6.88
CA ASP A 143 4.83 40.69 7.86
C ASP A 143 4.08 40.58 9.21
N LYS A 144 2.72 40.62 9.12
CA LYS A 144 1.81 40.55 10.27
C LYS A 144 1.34 39.13 10.61
N LEU A 145 1.66 38.15 9.74
CA LEU A 145 1.17 36.80 9.89
C LEU A 145 2.08 35.96 10.78
N ASP A 146 1.50 35.28 11.77
CA ASP A 146 2.22 34.27 12.55
C ASP A 146 2.30 32.93 11.78
N ALA A 147 3.09 31.98 12.28
CA ALA A 147 3.27 30.67 11.68
C ALA A 147 1.94 29.92 11.43
N TYR A 148 0.95 30.11 12.30
CA TYR A 148 -0.37 29.46 12.16
C TYR A 148 -1.20 30.10 11.04
N CYS A 149 -1.15 31.43 10.91
CA CYS A 149 -1.77 32.13 9.79
C CYS A 149 -1.11 31.76 8.47
N MET A 150 0.23 31.62 8.43
CA MET A 150 0.95 31.16 7.24
C MET A 150 0.56 29.73 6.84
N TYR A 151 0.35 28.86 7.82
CA TYR A 151 -0.21 27.52 7.54
C TYR A 151 -1.59 27.60 6.87
N LEU A 152 -2.50 28.40 7.43
CA LEU A 152 -3.84 28.56 6.86
C LEU A 152 -3.82 29.19 5.47
N TYR A 153 -2.94 30.16 5.24
CA TYR A 153 -2.69 30.75 3.92
C TYR A 153 -2.24 29.68 2.92
N GLY A 154 -1.32 28.80 3.32
CA GLY A 154 -0.89 27.65 2.52
C GLY A 154 -2.07 26.70 2.19
N VAL A 155 -3.01 26.46 3.11
CA VAL A 155 -4.21 25.65 2.87
C VAL A 155 -5.10 26.28 1.79
N ILE A 156 -5.31 27.60 1.86
CA ILE A 156 -6.11 28.35 0.88
C ILE A 156 -5.44 28.32 -0.50
N LEU A 157 -4.13 28.59 -0.57
CA LEU A 157 -3.35 28.52 -1.81
C LEU A 157 -3.43 27.14 -2.47
N LYS A 158 -3.35 26.07 -1.66
CA LYS A 158 -3.52 24.70 -2.15
C LYS A 158 -4.91 24.45 -2.72
N LYS A 159 -5.95 24.98 -2.09
CA LYS A 159 -7.34 24.89 -2.59
C LYS A 159 -7.54 25.65 -3.91
N LEU A 160 -6.75 26.68 -4.16
CA LEU A 160 -6.70 27.44 -5.42
C LEU A 160 -5.73 26.85 -6.46
N ASP A 161 -5.20 25.62 -6.23
CA ASP A 161 -4.21 24.95 -7.08
C ASP A 161 -2.87 25.71 -7.26
N LEU A 162 -2.58 26.69 -6.40
CA LEU A 162 -1.32 27.45 -6.39
C LEU A 162 -0.24 26.71 -5.56
N ASN A 163 0.06 25.48 -5.95
CA ASN A 163 0.87 24.55 -5.16
C ASN A 163 2.30 25.05 -4.86
N SER A 164 2.94 25.79 -5.75
CA SER A 164 4.29 26.33 -5.51
C SER A 164 4.30 27.36 -4.38
N LEU A 165 3.34 28.27 -4.38
CA LEU A 165 3.21 29.28 -3.33
C LEU A 165 2.77 28.67 -2.00
N ALA A 166 1.93 27.63 -2.06
CA ALA A 166 1.54 26.87 -0.87
C ALA A 166 2.74 26.22 -0.19
N VAL A 167 3.67 25.62 -0.94
CA VAL A 167 4.91 25.05 -0.41
C VAL A 167 5.75 26.12 0.29
N ASP A 168 5.91 27.30 -0.30
CA ASP A 168 6.67 28.40 0.30
C ASP A 168 6.03 28.88 1.61
N ALA A 169 4.69 28.99 1.66
CA ALA A 169 3.95 29.36 2.86
C ALA A 169 4.11 28.32 3.98
N TYR A 170 3.98 27.03 3.65
CA TYR A 170 4.19 25.95 4.63
C TYR A 170 5.63 25.91 5.13
N LEU A 171 6.63 26.15 4.27
CA LEU A 171 8.03 26.19 4.68
C LEU A 171 8.33 27.34 5.65
N LYS A 172 7.73 28.53 5.44
CA LYS A 172 7.83 29.63 6.40
C LYS A 172 7.19 29.25 7.73
N ALA A 173 5.96 28.70 7.69
CA ALA A 173 5.25 28.26 8.90
C ALA A 173 6.06 27.25 9.72
N VAL A 174 6.66 26.26 9.07
CA VAL A 174 7.48 25.23 9.71
C VAL A 174 8.80 25.77 10.27
N LYS A 175 9.39 26.77 9.62
CA LYS A 175 10.63 27.41 10.10
C LYS A 175 10.40 28.25 11.35
N GLU A 176 9.27 28.95 11.42
CA GLU A 176 8.92 29.80 12.57
C GLU A 176 8.43 28.96 13.76
N GLU A 177 7.51 28.00 13.52
CA GLU A 177 6.96 27.15 14.57
C GLU A 177 7.08 25.67 14.16
N PRO A 178 8.21 25.01 14.45
CA PRO A 178 8.45 23.63 14.05
C PRO A 178 7.48 22.61 14.65
N ILE A 179 6.81 22.94 15.76
CA ILE A 179 5.87 22.03 16.44
C ILE A 179 4.54 21.89 15.70
N LEU A 180 4.27 22.70 14.69
CA LEU A 180 3.01 22.74 13.95
C LEU A 180 2.88 21.55 12.98
N TRP A 181 2.51 20.38 13.49
CA TRP A 181 2.42 19.13 12.70
C TRP A 181 1.54 19.25 11.46
N CYS A 182 0.43 19.97 11.52
CA CYS A 182 -0.45 20.13 10.36
C CYS A 182 0.25 20.79 9.16
N ALA A 183 1.19 21.72 9.38
CA ALA A 183 1.96 22.33 8.30
C ALA A 183 2.92 21.31 7.65
N TRP A 184 3.58 20.47 8.44
CA TRP A 184 4.42 19.38 7.94
C TRP A 184 3.60 18.35 7.15
N TYR A 185 2.44 17.97 7.66
CA TYR A 185 1.55 17.00 7.02
C TYR A 185 1.08 17.48 5.65
N GLU A 186 0.63 18.74 5.54
CA GLU A 186 0.21 19.32 4.27
C GLU A 186 1.38 19.54 3.30
N LEU A 187 2.56 19.92 3.82
CA LEU A 187 3.80 20.01 3.03
C LEU A 187 4.15 18.64 2.42
N GLY A 188 4.07 17.56 3.21
CA GLY A 188 4.35 16.19 2.74
C GLY A 188 3.50 15.77 1.55
N LYS A 189 2.21 16.10 1.57
CA LYS A 189 1.27 15.82 0.46
C LYS A 189 1.66 16.53 -0.85
N LEU A 190 2.33 17.68 -0.77
CA LEU A 190 2.76 18.45 -1.94
C LEU A 190 4.14 18.02 -2.45
N MET A 191 4.86 17.16 -1.73
CA MET A 191 6.18 16.67 -2.16
C MET A 191 6.02 15.50 -3.13
N PRO A 192 6.37 15.65 -4.43
CA PRO A 192 6.22 14.58 -5.40
C PRO A 192 7.29 13.49 -5.24
N ASP A 193 8.54 13.89 -4.99
CA ASP A 193 9.70 13.01 -5.05
C ASP A 193 10.68 13.27 -3.90
N LYS A 194 11.46 12.25 -3.57
CA LYS A 194 12.54 12.28 -2.58
C LYS A 194 13.56 13.40 -2.88
N ASN A 195 13.88 13.62 -4.15
CA ASN A 195 14.85 14.64 -4.55
C ASN A 195 14.41 16.06 -4.19
N LYS A 196 13.10 16.35 -4.27
CA LYS A 196 12.55 17.65 -3.85
C LYS A 196 12.66 17.88 -2.34
N ILE A 197 12.51 16.82 -1.55
CA ILE A 197 12.68 16.94 -0.09
C ILE A 197 14.10 17.34 0.26
N PHE A 198 15.11 16.78 -0.40
CA PHE A 198 16.51 17.12 -0.18
C PHE A 198 16.88 18.53 -0.67
N SER A 199 16.15 19.08 -1.63
CA SER A 199 16.40 20.45 -2.13
C SER A 199 15.89 21.55 -1.20
N ILE A 200 15.09 21.19 -0.18
CA ILE A 200 14.44 22.14 0.73
C ILE A 200 15.19 22.20 2.05
N GLN A 201 15.45 23.42 2.51
CA GLN A 201 16.05 23.65 3.83
C GLN A 201 14.98 23.54 4.93
N LEU A 202 14.94 22.40 5.60
CA LEU A 202 14.07 22.14 6.74
C LEU A 202 14.78 22.49 8.07
N PRO A 203 14.04 22.98 9.08
CA PRO A 203 14.61 23.22 10.39
C PRO A 203 15.11 21.93 11.04
N ASP A 204 16.15 22.04 11.86
CA ASP A 204 16.68 20.90 12.61
C ASP A 204 15.88 20.71 13.91
N HIS A 205 14.84 19.90 13.80
CA HIS A 205 13.88 19.60 14.87
C HIS A 205 13.48 18.12 14.83
N TRP A 206 13.17 17.52 15.96
CA TRP A 206 12.80 16.10 16.05
C TRP A 206 11.58 15.73 15.17
N ILE A 207 10.64 16.64 14.95
CA ILE A 207 9.48 16.44 14.06
C ILE A 207 9.89 16.16 12.61
N LYS A 208 11.05 16.68 12.17
CA LYS A 208 11.60 16.38 10.84
C LYS A 208 11.70 14.89 10.57
N LEU A 209 12.03 14.07 11.58
CA LEU A 209 12.10 12.61 11.45
C LEU A 209 10.71 12.01 11.18
N PHE A 210 9.68 12.48 11.88
CA PHE A 210 8.31 12.05 11.65
C PHE A 210 7.81 12.47 10.26
N PHE A 211 8.14 13.68 9.84
CA PHE A 211 7.83 14.17 8.50
C PHE A 211 8.48 13.33 7.40
N LEU A 212 9.77 13.07 7.52
CA LEU A 212 10.50 12.24 6.55
C LEU A 212 9.91 10.83 6.48
N ALA A 213 9.70 10.19 7.62
CA ALA A 213 9.14 8.85 7.68
C ALA A 213 7.71 8.79 7.08
N HIS A 214 6.86 9.76 7.43
CA HIS A 214 5.50 9.86 6.86
C HIS A 214 5.54 10.08 5.34
N THR A 215 6.36 11.00 4.87
CA THR A 215 6.46 11.32 3.43
C THR A 215 7.04 10.14 2.64
N TYR A 216 7.99 9.39 3.22
CA TYR A 216 8.52 8.17 2.59
C TYR A 216 7.46 7.08 2.47
N LEU A 217 6.58 6.91 3.48
CA LEU A 217 5.44 5.98 3.37
C LEU A 217 4.48 6.38 2.25
N GLU A 218 4.15 7.68 2.14
CA GLU A 218 3.29 8.20 1.08
C GLU A 218 3.91 8.04 -0.32
N GLN A 219 5.24 8.06 -0.42
CA GLN A 219 6.00 7.84 -1.65
C GLN A 219 6.31 6.35 -1.90
N LEU A 220 5.82 5.44 -1.06
CA LEU A 220 6.06 3.99 -1.13
C LEU A 220 7.55 3.59 -0.95
N ASN A 221 8.37 4.45 -0.35
CA ASN A 221 9.74 4.16 0.08
C ASN A 221 9.69 3.51 1.48
N ASN A 222 9.17 2.31 1.54
CA ASN A 222 8.79 1.68 2.82
C ASN A 222 9.98 1.31 3.69
N ASP A 223 11.09 0.90 3.10
CA ASP A 223 12.28 0.45 3.84
C ASP A 223 12.88 1.55 4.70
N GLU A 224 13.08 2.73 4.10
CA GLU A 224 13.61 3.89 4.83
C GLU A 224 12.61 4.38 5.89
N ALA A 225 11.31 4.36 5.58
CA ALA A 225 10.28 4.77 6.53
C ALA A 225 10.22 3.83 7.75
N ILE A 226 10.21 2.52 7.52
CA ILE A 226 10.22 1.51 8.59
C ILE A 226 11.48 1.65 9.44
N GLN A 227 12.65 1.87 8.83
CA GLN A 227 13.90 2.06 9.55
C GLN A 227 13.85 3.27 10.48
N ILE A 228 13.32 4.42 10.02
CA ILE A 228 13.18 5.62 10.83
C ILE A 228 12.19 5.38 11.98
N TYR A 229 11.00 4.80 11.72
CA TYR A 229 10.02 4.54 12.77
C TYR A 229 10.49 3.52 13.79
N THR A 230 11.22 2.49 13.37
CA THR A 230 11.83 1.51 14.28
C THR A 230 12.87 2.17 15.16
N ASN A 231 13.68 3.06 14.61
CA ASN A 231 14.67 3.84 15.36
C ASN A 231 14.00 4.77 16.39
N LEU A 232 12.93 5.49 15.98
CA LEU A 232 12.13 6.31 16.90
C LEU A 232 11.49 5.49 18.02
N SER A 233 10.98 4.29 17.70
CA SER A 233 10.40 3.37 18.68
C SER A 233 11.46 2.97 19.72
N SER A 234 12.66 2.56 19.29
CA SER A 234 13.75 2.12 20.18
C SER A 234 14.30 3.24 21.08
N GLN A 235 14.12 4.51 20.69
CA GLN A 235 14.58 5.68 21.46
C GLN A 235 13.60 6.13 22.56
N GLY A 236 12.60 5.32 22.91
CA GLY A 236 11.69 5.58 24.03
C GLY A 236 10.24 5.86 23.67
N LEU A 237 9.86 5.64 22.40
CA LEU A 237 8.49 5.79 21.90
C LEU A 237 7.83 4.44 21.59
N GLU A 238 8.23 3.36 22.28
CA GLU A 238 7.74 2.00 22.04
C GLU A 238 6.21 1.85 22.19
N ASN A 239 5.62 2.61 23.13
CA ASN A 239 4.19 2.59 23.41
C ASN A 239 3.37 3.57 22.56
N SER A 240 3.97 4.21 21.56
CA SER A 240 3.24 5.11 20.68
C SER A 240 2.36 4.35 19.70
N THR A 241 1.04 4.42 19.88
CA THR A 241 0.06 3.82 18.97
C THR A 241 0.15 4.40 17.56
N TYR A 242 0.56 5.67 17.42
CA TYR A 242 0.82 6.30 16.13
C TYR A 242 1.99 5.61 15.39
N ILE A 243 3.15 5.45 16.05
CA ILE A 243 4.32 4.80 15.43
C ILE A 243 4.01 3.36 15.07
N MET A 244 3.35 2.61 15.97
CA MET A 244 2.92 1.23 15.67
C MET A 244 1.99 1.18 14.44
N SER A 245 1.06 2.13 14.29
CA SER A 245 0.17 2.18 13.12
C SER A 245 0.91 2.49 11.83
N GLN A 246 1.90 3.39 11.86
CA GLN A 246 2.72 3.69 10.68
C GLN A 246 3.63 2.51 10.30
N LEU A 247 4.19 1.79 11.26
CA LEU A 247 4.93 0.55 11.02
C LEU A 247 4.03 -0.52 10.39
N ALA A 248 2.80 -0.69 10.91
CA ALA A 248 1.84 -1.62 10.33
C ALA A 248 1.49 -1.28 8.88
N LEU A 249 1.33 0.01 8.54
CA LEU A 249 1.15 0.48 7.17
C LEU A 249 2.38 0.21 6.29
N GLY A 250 3.59 0.42 6.82
CA GLY A 250 4.83 0.11 6.13
C GLY A 250 4.95 -1.37 5.77
N HIS A 251 4.68 -2.27 6.73
CA HIS A 251 4.66 -3.72 6.50
C HIS A 251 3.55 -4.13 5.52
N HIS A 252 2.37 -3.52 5.61
CA HIS A 252 1.30 -3.73 4.62
C HIS A 252 1.75 -3.37 3.20
N ASN A 253 2.41 -2.23 3.02
CA ASN A 253 2.91 -1.78 1.72
C ASN A 253 4.01 -2.71 1.17
N ARG A 254 4.80 -3.35 2.05
CA ARG A 254 5.82 -4.37 1.71
C ARG A 254 5.24 -5.76 1.49
N ARG A 255 3.92 -5.94 1.69
CA ARG A 255 3.21 -7.24 1.66
C ARG A 255 3.62 -8.23 2.77
N GLU A 256 4.16 -7.76 3.84
CA GLU A 256 4.42 -8.55 5.05
C GLU A 256 3.13 -8.62 5.89
N LEU A 257 2.15 -9.38 5.39
CA LEU A 257 0.79 -9.40 5.93
C LEU A 257 0.75 -9.82 7.40
N ASN A 258 1.49 -10.86 7.77
CA ASN A 258 1.53 -11.39 9.14
C ASN A 258 2.11 -10.37 10.13
N SER A 259 3.20 -9.69 9.74
CA SER A 259 3.82 -8.63 10.56
C SER A 259 2.86 -7.45 10.77
N ALA A 260 2.16 -7.03 9.72
CA ALA A 260 1.17 -5.97 9.80
C ALA A 260 -0.01 -6.35 10.71
N ILE A 261 -0.56 -7.56 10.59
CA ILE A 261 -1.65 -8.07 11.43
C ILE A 261 -1.24 -8.11 12.91
N THR A 262 -0.05 -8.63 13.21
CA THR A 262 0.44 -8.68 14.62
C THR A 262 0.62 -7.29 15.22
N MET A 263 1.04 -6.29 14.42
CA MET A 263 1.12 -4.90 14.87
C MET A 263 -0.27 -4.31 15.14
N PHE A 264 -1.27 -4.51 14.27
CA PHE A 264 -2.63 -4.06 14.52
C PHE A 264 -3.25 -4.73 15.76
N GLN A 265 -3.00 -6.02 15.98
CA GLN A 265 -3.43 -6.71 17.20
C GLN A 265 -2.82 -6.09 18.46
N LYS A 266 -1.52 -5.75 18.44
CA LYS A 266 -0.87 -5.03 19.55
C LYS A 266 -1.48 -3.65 19.78
N ILE A 267 -1.78 -2.89 18.73
CA ILE A 267 -2.45 -1.59 18.84
C ILE A 267 -3.80 -1.74 19.55
N LEU A 268 -4.61 -2.73 19.17
CA LEU A 268 -5.92 -2.98 19.77
C LEU A 268 -5.85 -3.50 21.21
N THR A 269 -4.70 -4.05 21.66
CA THR A 269 -4.51 -4.38 23.08
C THR A 269 -4.20 -3.14 23.92
N VAL A 270 -3.51 -2.15 23.34
CA VAL A 270 -3.18 -0.88 24.02
C VAL A 270 -4.38 0.07 24.00
N ASP A 271 -5.07 0.19 22.86
CA ASP A 271 -6.23 1.05 22.67
C ASP A 271 -7.36 0.26 21.97
N PRO A 272 -8.23 -0.40 22.75
CA PRO A 272 -9.34 -1.21 22.22
C PRO A 272 -10.42 -0.41 21.49
N PHE A 273 -10.49 0.91 21.71
CA PHE A 273 -11.50 1.80 21.13
C PHE A 273 -10.99 2.58 19.91
N ARG A 274 -9.76 2.37 19.51
CA ARG A 274 -9.19 3.01 18.33
C ARG A 274 -9.87 2.53 17.06
N LEU A 275 -10.31 3.47 16.24
CA LEU A 275 -10.92 3.20 14.93
C LEU A 275 -10.02 3.64 13.75
N ASP A 276 -9.01 4.48 14.01
CA ASP A 276 -8.10 4.98 12.97
C ASP A 276 -7.31 3.81 12.32
N ASN A 277 -7.27 3.78 11.00
CA ASN A 277 -6.61 2.77 10.15
C ASN A 277 -7.18 1.34 10.27
N LEU A 278 -8.37 1.14 10.88
CA LEU A 278 -9.01 -0.18 10.91
C LEU A 278 -9.56 -0.61 9.55
N ASP A 279 -9.78 0.31 8.63
CA ASP A 279 -10.07 0.01 7.23
C ASP A 279 -8.92 -0.80 6.60
N THR A 280 -7.66 -0.37 6.82
CA THR A 280 -6.48 -1.11 6.35
C THR A 280 -6.34 -2.47 7.04
N TYR A 281 -6.58 -2.54 8.37
CA TYR A 281 -6.57 -3.81 9.09
C TYR A 281 -7.64 -4.77 8.56
N SER A 282 -8.85 -4.28 8.28
CA SER A 282 -9.91 -5.10 7.70
C SER A 282 -9.57 -5.60 6.30
N ASN A 283 -8.86 -4.79 5.48
CA ASN A 283 -8.37 -5.21 4.19
C ASN A 283 -7.33 -6.34 4.29
N LEU A 284 -6.43 -6.27 5.31
CA LEU A 284 -5.47 -7.34 5.58
C LEU A 284 -6.18 -8.65 5.93
N LEU A 285 -7.17 -8.59 6.83
CA LEU A 285 -7.97 -9.76 7.22
C LEU A 285 -8.79 -10.32 6.05
N TYR A 286 -9.26 -9.46 5.15
CA TYR A 286 -9.96 -9.86 3.94
C TYR A 286 -9.04 -10.62 2.99
N VAL A 287 -7.83 -10.10 2.72
CA VAL A 287 -6.84 -10.73 1.82
C VAL A 287 -6.37 -12.08 2.35
N GLN A 288 -6.27 -12.23 3.67
CA GLN A 288 -5.92 -13.48 4.35
C GLN A 288 -7.11 -14.41 4.58
N GLU A 289 -8.29 -14.06 4.11
CA GLU A 289 -9.55 -14.81 4.30
C GLU A 289 -9.89 -15.17 5.77
N MET A 290 -9.44 -14.33 6.71
CA MET A 290 -9.65 -14.55 8.15
C MET A 290 -11.08 -14.22 8.59
N LYS A 291 -12.06 -15.03 8.17
CA LYS A 291 -13.51 -14.79 8.33
C LYS A 291 -13.93 -14.52 9.78
N THR A 292 -13.41 -15.30 10.72
CA THR A 292 -13.76 -15.19 12.15
C THR A 292 -13.26 -13.88 12.74
N GLN A 293 -11.99 -13.51 12.49
CA GLN A 293 -11.40 -12.29 13.03
C GLN A 293 -12.05 -11.04 12.43
N LEU A 294 -12.36 -11.05 11.13
CA LEU A 294 -13.05 -9.94 10.48
C LEU A 294 -14.49 -9.76 11.01
N ALA A 295 -15.20 -10.86 11.28
CA ALA A 295 -16.52 -10.82 11.90
C ALA A 295 -16.47 -10.22 13.31
N ASP A 296 -15.53 -10.67 14.14
CA ASP A 296 -15.35 -10.13 15.49
C ASP A 296 -14.99 -8.64 15.48
N LEU A 297 -14.11 -8.23 14.54
CA LEU A 297 -13.74 -6.84 14.35
C LEU A 297 -14.97 -6.02 13.96
N ALA A 298 -15.75 -6.47 12.96
CA ALA A 298 -16.94 -5.77 12.50
C ALA A 298 -17.97 -5.58 13.63
N HIS A 299 -18.20 -6.58 14.45
CA HIS A 299 -19.10 -6.46 15.60
C HIS A 299 -18.58 -5.47 16.66
N LYS A 300 -17.28 -5.51 16.98
CA LYS A 300 -16.67 -4.60 17.95
C LYS A 300 -16.76 -3.14 17.51
N VAL A 301 -16.38 -2.82 16.27
CA VAL A 301 -16.36 -1.44 15.78
C VAL A 301 -17.76 -0.82 15.68
N VAL A 302 -18.80 -1.63 15.41
CA VAL A 302 -20.20 -1.16 15.40
C VAL A 302 -20.64 -0.68 16.79
N LEU A 303 -20.18 -1.34 17.85
CA LEU A 303 -20.51 -0.97 19.23
C LEU A 303 -19.78 0.31 19.66
N ILE A 304 -18.61 0.60 19.08
CA ILE A 304 -17.82 1.80 19.40
C ILE A 304 -18.41 3.02 18.70
N ASP A 305 -18.47 3.02 17.37
CA ASP A 305 -19.04 4.10 16.57
C ASP A 305 -19.56 3.57 15.23
N LYS A 306 -20.87 3.49 15.09
CA LYS A 306 -21.56 2.97 13.91
C LYS A 306 -21.48 3.89 12.69
N TYR A 307 -21.25 5.19 12.90
CA TYR A 307 -21.34 6.22 11.85
C TYR A 307 -19.97 6.75 11.42
N ARG A 308 -18.91 6.08 11.78
CA ARG A 308 -17.58 6.43 11.34
C ARG A 308 -17.25 5.81 9.99
N VAL A 309 -16.42 6.49 9.20
CA VAL A 309 -16.05 6.06 7.83
C VAL A 309 -15.33 4.73 7.84
N GLU A 310 -14.34 4.58 8.73
CA GLU A 310 -13.55 3.36 8.90
C GLU A 310 -14.45 2.18 9.29
N THR A 311 -15.38 2.39 10.22
CA THR A 311 -16.36 1.36 10.62
C THR A 311 -17.22 0.90 9.44
N CYS A 312 -17.69 1.84 8.61
CA CYS A 312 -18.44 1.48 7.41
C CYS A 312 -17.61 0.63 6.44
N CYS A 313 -16.32 0.93 6.29
CA CYS A 313 -15.40 0.14 5.45
C CYS A 313 -15.17 -1.27 6.02
N VAL A 314 -14.96 -1.41 7.33
CA VAL A 314 -14.82 -2.72 7.99
C VAL A 314 -16.06 -3.58 7.77
N ILE A 315 -17.27 -3.01 7.92
CA ILE A 315 -18.52 -3.73 7.69
C ILE A 315 -18.68 -4.08 6.21
N GLY A 316 -18.29 -3.18 5.30
CA GLY A 316 -18.28 -3.44 3.86
C GLY A 316 -17.42 -4.67 3.52
N ASN A 317 -16.18 -4.71 4.02
CA ASN A 317 -15.26 -5.84 3.83
C ASN A 317 -15.81 -7.14 4.46
N TYR A 318 -16.49 -7.06 5.61
CA TYR A 318 -17.14 -8.23 6.22
C TYR A 318 -18.23 -8.82 5.32
N TYR A 319 -19.09 -7.98 4.73
CA TYR A 319 -20.12 -8.45 3.79
C TYR A 319 -19.52 -8.94 2.47
N SER A 320 -18.46 -8.31 1.98
CA SER A 320 -17.70 -8.75 0.80
C SER A 320 -17.15 -10.17 0.99
N LEU A 321 -16.50 -10.45 2.13
CA LEU A 321 -15.96 -11.79 2.44
C LEU A 321 -17.05 -12.87 2.57
N ARG A 322 -18.31 -12.46 2.80
CA ARG A 322 -19.49 -13.32 2.78
C ARG A 322 -20.16 -13.43 1.39
N SER A 323 -19.55 -12.83 0.38
CA SER A 323 -20.10 -12.75 -0.99
C SER A 323 -21.46 -12.02 -1.09
N ASP A 324 -21.78 -11.17 -0.10
CA ASP A 324 -22.97 -10.30 -0.11
C ASP A 324 -22.60 -8.91 -0.65
N HIS A 325 -22.17 -8.89 -1.93
CA HIS A 325 -21.68 -7.69 -2.61
C HIS A 325 -22.65 -6.51 -2.60
N PRO A 326 -23.99 -6.68 -2.75
CA PRO A 326 -24.91 -5.55 -2.68
C PRO A 326 -24.91 -4.83 -1.33
N LYS A 327 -24.79 -5.58 -0.22
CA LYS A 327 -24.66 -4.96 1.11
C LYS A 327 -23.30 -4.30 1.30
N ALA A 328 -22.22 -4.90 0.82
CA ALA A 328 -20.89 -4.29 0.84
C ALA A 328 -20.92 -2.90 0.16
N VAL A 329 -21.46 -2.82 -1.06
CA VAL A 329 -21.64 -1.54 -1.79
C VAL A 329 -22.46 -0.53 -1.00
N LEU A 330 -23.52 -0.97 -0.30
CA LEU A 330 -24.36 -0.07 0.52
C LEU A 330 -23.54 0.58 1.63
N TYR A 331 -22.68 -0.19 2.32
CA TYR A 331 -21.83 0.33 3.39
C TYR A 331 -20.68 1.21 2.86
N PHE A 332 -20.06 0.88 1.73
CA PHE A 332 -19.09 1.76 1.09
C PHE A 332 -19.71 3.08 0.62
N ARG A 333 -20.93 3.06 0.05
CA ARG A 333 -21.68 4.29 -0.26
C ARG A 333 -21.96 5.12 1.00
N ARG A 334 -22.26 4.46 2.13
CA ARG A 334 -22.45 5.15 3.40
C ARG A 334 -21.16 5.81 3.89
N ALA A 335 -20.02 5.14 3.77
CA ALA A 335 -18.71 5.72 4.06
C ALA A 335 -18.46 6.97 3.21
N LEU A 336 -18.78 6.92 1.91
CA LEU A 336 -18.62 8.04 0.99
C LEU A 336 -19.60 9.19 1.22
N LYS A 337 -20.79 8.93 1.76
CA LYS A 337 -21.70 9.99 2.22
C LYS A 337 -21.16 10.73 3.44
N LEU A 338 -20.44 10.05 4.32
CA LEU A 338 -19.80 10.64 5.48
C LEU A 338 -18.52 11.41 5.11
N ASN A 339 -17.72 10.86 4.20
CA ASN A 339 -16.52 11.50 3.66
C ASN A 339 -16.38 11.18 2.16
N PRO A 340 -16.77 12.08 1.26
CA PRO A 340 -16.65 11.87 -0.19
C PRO A 340 -15.21 11.72 -0.68
N GLN A 341 -14.22 12.21 0.07
CA GLN A 341 -12.79 12.13 -0.28
C GLN A 341 -12.10 10.89 0.28
N PHE A 342 -12.84 9.95 0.86
CA PHE A 342 -12.24 8.74 1.43
C PHE A 342 -11.87 7.73 0.34
N LEU A 343 -10.59 7.73 -0.02
CA LEU A 343 -10.03 6.98 -1.15
C LEU A 343 -10.31 5.48 -1.08
N SER A 344 -10.07 4.85 0.09
CA SER A 344 -10.23 3.39 0.26
C SER A 344 -11.65 2.92 -0.08
N ALA A 345 -12.69 3.70 0.27
CA ALA A 345 -14.07 3.32 -0.01
C ALA A 345 -14.40 3.33 -1.51
N TRP A 346 -13.84 4.28 -2.29
CA TRP A 346 -14.02 4.30 -3.74
C TRP A 346 -13.36 3.10 -4.42
N THR A 347 -12.14 2.75 -4.04
CA THR A 347 -11.43 1.59 -4.60
C THR A 347 -12.11 0.28 -4.25
N LEU A 348 -12.51 0.09 -2.98
CA LEU A 348 -13.23 -1.11 -2.54
C LEU A 348 -14.60 -1.24 -3.23
N MET A 349 -15.35 -0.14 -3.34
CA MET A 349 -16.63 -0.14 -4.05
C MET A 349 -16.44 -0.51 -5.53
N GLY A 350 -15.35 -0.08 -6.15
CA GLY A 350 -14.98 -0.48 -7.51
C GLY A 350 -14.77 -2.00 -7.63
N HIS A 351 -14.07 -2.63 -6.68
CA HIS A 351 -13.89 -4.08 -6.64
C HIS A 351 -15.23 -4.82 -6.50
N GLU A 352 -16.11 -4.36 -5.61
CA GLU A 352 -17.44 -4.96 -5.44
C GLU A 352 -18.29 -4.89 -6.72
N PHE A 353 -18.24 -3.77 -7.43
CA PHE A 353 -18.92 -3.65 -8.72
C PHE A 353 -18.34 -4.57 -9.79
N MET A 354 -17.04 -4.85 -9.75
CA MET A 354 -16.42 -5.84 -10.63
C MET A 354 -16.94 -7.25 -10.36
N GLU A 355 -16.99 -7.65 -9.09
CA GLU A 355 -17.57 -8.95 -8.68
C GLU A 355 -19.05 -9.08 -9.09
N MET A 356 -19.81 -7.98 -8.99
CA MET A 356 -21.20 -7.93 -9.48
C MET A 356 -21.31 -7.85 -11.01
N LYS A 357 -20.20 -7.87 -11.75
CA LYS A 357 -20.13 -7.70 -13.22
C LYS A 357 -20.71 -6.37 -13.74
N ASN A 358 -20.79 -5.36 -12.89
CA ASN A 358 -21.22 -4.01 -13.26
C ASN A 358 -20.01 -3.13 -13.59
N THR A 359 -19.45 -3.35 -14.79
CA THR A 359 -18.22 -2.68 -15.24
C THR A 359 -18.34 -1.16 -15.34
N ASN A 360 -19.53 -0.64 -15.70
CA ASN A 360 -19.74 0.80 -15.82
C ASN A 360 -19.62 1.51 -14.46
N ALA A 361 -20.25 0.96 -13.43
CA ALA A 361 -20.15 1.51 -12.06
C ALA A 361 -18.75 1.36 -11.49
N ALA A 362 -18.05 0.25 -11.79
CA ALA A 362 -16.66 0.04 -11.40
C ALA A 362 -15.74 1.11 -12.00
N ILE A 363 -15.86 1.39 -13.32
CA ILE A 363 -15.08 2.43 -14.00
C ILE A 363 -15.30 3.80 -13.35
N GLN A 364 -16.55 4.17 -13.05
CA GLN A 364 -16.84 5.44 -12.39
C GLN A 364 -16.19 5.53 -11.01
N SER A 365 -16.31 4.47 -10.20
CA SER A 365 -15.74 4.42 -8.86
C SER A 365 -14.21 4.57 -8.86
N TYR A 366 -13.52 3.86 -9.75
CA TYR A 366 -12.06 3.98 -9.86
C TYR A 366 -11.61 5.33 -10.43
N ARG A 367 -12.38 5.93 -11.35
CA ARG A 367 -12.09 7.29 -11.85
C ARG A 367 -12.18 8.32 -10.74
N HIS A 368 -13.22 8.26 -9.90
CA HIS A 368 -13.32 9.14 -8.72
C HIS A 368 -12.16 8.91 -7.74
N ALA A 369 -11.73 7.67 -7.53
CA ALA A 369 -10.56 7.40 -6.71
C ALA A 369 -9.30 8.07 -7.28
N ILE A 370 -9.09 8.04 -8.60
CA ILE A 370 -7.95 8.69 -9.27
C ILE A 370 -8.05 10.22 -9.21
N GLU A 371 -9.25 10.80 -9.31
CA GLU A 371 -9.47 12.25 -9.16
C GLU A 371 -9.05 12.73 -7.77
N ILE A 372 -9.34 11.95 -6.72
CA ILE A 372 -8.94 12.25 -5.34
C ILE A 372 -7.42 12.10 -5.17
N ASN A 373 -6.85 10.97 -5.62
CA ASN A 373 -5.42 10.73 -5.52
C ASN A 373 -4.87 10.02 -6.77
N LYS A 374 -4.20 10.79 -7.62
CA LYS A 374 -3.54 10.30 -8.85
C LYS A 374 -2.41 9.29 -8.59
N ARG A 375 -1.92 9.19 -7.35
CA ARG A 375 -0.83 8.27 -6.96
C ARG A 375 -1.33 6.92 -6.44
N ASP A 376 -2.62 6.71 -6.32
CA ASP A 376 -3.15 5.40 -5.89
C ASP A 376 -3.08 4.39 -7.04
N TYR A 377 -2.02 3.59 -7.04
CA TYR A 377 -1.80 2.53 -8.03
C TYR A 377 -2.95 1.50 -8.07
N ARG A 378 -3.69 1.30 -6.96
CA ARG A 378 -4.79 0.31 -6.86
C ARG A 378 -5.95 0.68 -7.77
N ALA A 379 -6.30 1.96 -7.82
CA ALA A 379 -7.37 2.44 -8.69
C ALA A 379 -6.98 2.32 -10.18
N TRP A 380 -5.72 2.64 -10.54
CA TRP A 380 -5.20 2.46 -11.89
C TRP A 380 -5.20 0.98 -12.31
N TYR A 381 -4.77 0.10 -11.40
CA TYR A 381 -4.75 -1.35 -11.64
C TYR A 381 -6.17 -1.90 -11.80
N GLY A 382 -7.12 -1.52 -10.92
CA GLY A 382 -8.53 -1.91 -11.01
C GLY A 382 -9.21 -1.46 -12.31
N LEU A 383 -8.90 -0.25 -12.81
CA LEU A 383 -9.34 0.16 -14.14
C LEU A 383 -8.76 -0.74 -15.24
N GLY A 384 -7.48 -1.08 -15.16
CA GLY A 384 -6.85 -2.02 -16.09
C GLY A 384 -7.59 -3.35 -16.14
N GLN A 385 -7.88 -3.95 -14.98
CA GLN A 385 -8.65 -5.21 -14.86
C GLN A 385 -10.07 -5.05 -15.41
N THR A 386 -10.74 -3.93 -15.17
CA THR A 386 -12.09 -3.69 -15.69
C THR A 386 -12.11 -3.65 -17.21
N TYR A 387 -11.13 -2.98 -17.84
CA TYR A 387 -11.00 -2.94 -19.29
C TYR A 387 -10.54 -4.28 -19.88
N GLU A 388 -9.85 -5.10 -19.10
CA GLU A 388 -9.50 -6.47 -19.47
C GLU A 388 -10.76 -7.35 -19.60
N ILE A 389 -11.68 -7.28 -18.64
CA ILE A 389 -12.99 -7.96 -18.71
C ILE A 389 -13.78 -7.48 -19.94
N LEU A 390 -13.70 -6.19 -20.27
CA LEU A 390 -14.31 -5.62 -21.48
C LEU A 390 -13.58 -5.98 -22.78
N LYS A 391 -12.46 -6.74 -22.71
CA LYS A 391 -11.63 -7.14 -23.86
C LYS A 391 -11.09 -5.97 -24.66
N MET A 392 -10.68 -4.90 -24.00
CA MET A 392 -10.12 -3.69 -24.60
C MET A 392 -8.62 -3.53 -24.28
N PRO A 393 -7.70 -4.27 -24.92
CA PRO A 393 -6.29 -4.38 -24.52
C PRO A 393 -5.49 -3.08 -24.61
N PHE A 394 -5.86 -2.15 -25.51
CA PHE A 394 -5.18 -0.86 -25.60
C PHE A 394 -5.42 0.03 -24.37
N TYR A 395 -6.64 0.01 -23.82
CA TYR A 395 -6.96 0.71 -22.57
C TYR A 395 -6.27 0.05 -21.39
N CYS A 396 -6.28 -1.31 -21.32
CA CYS A 396 -5.54 -2.06 -20.29
C CYS A 396 -4.07 -1.65 -20.27
N LEU A 397 -3.43 -1.60 -21.45
CA LEU A 397 -2.03 -1.22 -21.57
C LEU A 397 -1.74 0.17 -21.00
N HIS A 398 -2.64 1.14 -21.25
CA HIS A 398 -2.49 2.49 -20.71
C HIS A 398 -2.55 2.48 -19.17
N TYR A 399 -3.60 1.88 -18.61
CA TYR A 399 -3.84 1.90 -17.17
C TYR A 399 -2.82 1.07 -16.38
N TYR A 400 -2.43 -0.10 -16.90
CA TYR A 400 -1.39 -0.92 -16.26
C TYR A 400 0.00 -0.27 -16.33
N LYS A 401 0.32 0.48 -17.39
CA LYS A 401 1.55 1.29 -17.44
C LYS A 401 1.58 2.37 -16.37
N GLN A 402 0.46 3.07 -16.15
CA GLN A 402 0.36 4.06 -15.08
C GLN A 402 0.52 3.42 -13.70
N ALA A 403 -0.13 2.29 -13.46
CA ALA A 403 0.01 1.55 -12.20
C ALA A 403 1.46 1.10 -11.96
N GLN A 404 2.13 0.57 -12.99
CA GLN A 404 3.52 0.13 -12.91
C GLN A 404 4.52 1.29 -12.71
N GLN A 405 4.25 2.48 -13.27
CA GLN A 405 5.06 3.67 -13.01
C GLN A 405 4.98 4.12 -11.55
N LEU A 406 3.80 4.00 -10.93
CA LEU A 406 3.59 4.35 -9.53
C LEU A 406 4.22 3.32 -8.57
N LYS A 407 4.24 2.05 -8.95
CA LYS A 407 4.83 0.97 -8.16
C LYS A 407 5.70 0.06 -9.04
N PRO A 408 6.93 0.47 -9.36
CA PRO A 408 7.78 -0.19 -10.37
C PRO A 408 8.26 -1.59 -9.98
N ASN A 409 8.24 -1.93 -8.69
CA ASN A 409 8.74 -3.19 -8.13
C ASN A 409 7.63 -4.15 -7.69
N ASP A 410 6.39 -3.99 -8.19
CA ASP A 410 5.31 -4.95 -7.93
C ASP A 410 5.19 -5.95 -9.08
N SER A 411 5.50 -7.23 -8.82
CA SER A 411 5.48 -8.32 -9.80
C SER A 411 4.11 -8.47 -10.49
N ARG A 412 3.00 -8.35 -9.75
CA ARG A 412 1.64 -8.51 -10.30
C ARG A 412 1.31 -7.52 -11.40
N MET A 413 1.74 -6.26 -11.23
CA MET A 413 1.49 -5.22 -12.23
C MET A 413 2.29 -5.44 -13.49
N ILE A 414 3.52 -5.95 -13.32
CA ILE A 414 4.41 -6.26 -14.43
C ILE A 414 3.89 -7.50 -15.17
N ILE A 415 3.38 -8.50 -14.46
CA ILE A 415 2.75 -9.69 -15.06
C ILE A 415 1.51 -9.29 -15.85
N ALA A 416 0.59 -8.53 -15.27
CA ALA A 416 -0.61 -8.04 -15.95
C ALA A 416 -0.29 -7.20 -17.21
N LEU A 417 0.78 -6.40 -17.13
CA LEU A 417 1.30 -5.67 -18.29
C LEU A 417 1.84 -6.63 -19.36
N GLY A 418 2.57 -7.68 -18.97
CA GLY A 418 3.07 -8.73 -19.84
C GLY A 418 1.93 -9.47 -20.57
N GLU A 419 0.89 -9.87 -19.85
CA GLU A 419 -0.31 -10.50 -20.42
C GLU A 419 -1.02 -9.59 -21.43
N THR A 420 -1.07 -8.29 -21.14
CA THR A 420 -1.66 -7.32 -22.06
C THR A 420 -0.83 -7.18 -23.33
N TYR A 421 0.52 -7.20 -23.23
CA TYR A 421 1.38 -7.21 -24.41
C TYR A 421 1.23 -8.51 -25.21
N GLU A 422 1.07 -9.65 -24.55
CA GLU A 422 0.81 -10.92 -25.22
C GLU A 422 -0.51 -10.92 -26.00
N LYS A 423 -1.60 -10.34 -25.41
CA LYS A 423 -2.89 -10.15 -26.09
C LYS A 423 -2.82 -9.19 -27.29
N LEU A 424 -1.79 -8.36 -27.36
CA LEU A 424 -1.49 -7.45 -28.47
C LEU A 424 -0.46 -8.01 -29.46
N ASP A 425 -0.09 -9.30 -29.33
CA ASP A 425 0.94 -9.99 -30.12
C ASP A 425 2.34 -9.33 -30.08
N LYS A 426 2.64 -8.57 -29.01
CA LYS A 426 3.95 -7.93 -28.75
C LYS A 426 4.81 -8.80 -27.85
N ASN A 427 5.17 -9.99 -28.35
CA ASN A 427 5.83 -11.03 -27.56
C ASN A 427 7.17 -10.59 -26.95
N GLU A 428 7.99 -9.79 -27.66
CA GLU A 428 9.25 -9.28 -27.12
C GLU A 428 9.09 -8.42 -25.86
N ASN A 429 8.05 -7.56 -25.85
CA ASN A 429 7.77 -6.73 -24.68
C ASN A 429 7.18 -7.55 -23.53
N ALA A 430 6.36 -8.57 -23.84
CA ALA A 430 5.84 -9.50 -22.85
C ALA A 430 6.98 -10.28 -22.17
N LEU A 431 7.96 -10.80 -22.94
CA LEU A 431 9.15 -11.48 -22.41
C LEU A 431 9.93 -10.59 -21.46
N LYS A 432 10.17 -9.31 -21.83
CA LYS A 432 10.86 -8.35 -20.97
C LYS A 432 10.12 -8.11 -19.66
N CYS A 433 8.79 -8.05 -19.70
CA CYS A 433 7.96 -7.90 -18.51
C CYS A 433 8.04 -9.12 -17.60
N TYR A 434 7.84 -10.33 -18.15
CA TYR A 434 7.89 -11.55 -17.34
C TYR A 434 9.28 -11.81 -16.75
N TYR A 435 10.34 -11.58 -17.54
CA TYR A 435 11.71 -11.67 -17.04
C TYR A 435 11.97 -10.67 -15.90
N LYS A 436 11.53 -9.42 -16.05
CA LYS A 436 11.63 -8.41 -14.99
C LYS A 436 10.84 -8.82 -13.74
N ALA A 437 9.65 -9.42 -13.89
CA ALA A 437 8.87 -9.90 -12.76
C ALA A 437 9.61 -11.01 -11.99
N CYS A 438 10.25 -11.94 -12.70
CA CYS A 438 11.08 -12.99 -12.10
C CYS A 438 12.27 -12.41 -11.31
N THR A 439 12.97 -11.40 -11.85
CA THR A 439 14.14 -10.78 -11.20
C THR A 439 13.80 -9.97 -9.95
N ILE A 440 12.62 -9.35 -9.88
CA ILE A 440 12.15 -8.59 -8.71
C ILE A 440 11.77 -9.51 -7.55
N GLY A 441 11.44 -10.76 -7.85
CA GLY A 441 10.95 -11.74 -6.88
C GLY A 441 9.43 -11.87 -6.96
N ASP A 442 8.98 -12.87 -7.67
CA ASP A 442 7.57 -13.27 -7.74
C ASP A 442 7.28 -14.29 -6.64
N VAL A 443 6.51 -13.87 -5.64
CA VAL A 443 6.14 -14.71 -4.49
C VAL A 443 5.17 -15.82 -4.91
N GLU A 444 4.35 -15.56 -5.94
CA GLU A 444 3.31 -16.48 -6.41
C GLU A 444 3.83 -17.46 -7.48
N GLY A 445 5.06 -17.23 -8.03
CA GLY A 445 5.65 -18.09 -9.06
C GLY A 445 5.00 -18.00 -10.46
N ILE A 446 3.98 -17.15 -10.62
CA ILE A 446 3.19 -17.02 -11.86
C ILE A 446 4.04 -16.49 -13.02
N ALA A 447 5.01 -15.62 -12.75
CA ALA A 447 5.86 -15.02 -13.77
C ALA A 447 6.68 -16.07 -14.52
N LEU A 448 7.23 -17.07 -13.84
CA LEU A 448 8.01 -18.15 -14.45
C LEU A 448 7.16 -19.03 -15.36
N ILE A 449 5.95 -19.37 -14.94
CA ILE A 449 5.00 -20.14 -15.74
C ILE A 449 4.63 -19.39 -17.02
N LYS A 450 4.29 -18.09 -16.89
CA LYS A 450 3.95 -17.25 -18.04
C LYS A 450 5.13 -17.10 -19.01
N LEU A 451 6.33 -16.91 -18.46
CA LEU A 451 7.57 -16.83 -19.24
C LEU A 451 7.81 -18.13 -20.03
N ALA A 452 7.70 -19.28 -19.37
CA ALA A 452 7.89 -20.60 -19.98
C ALA A 452 6.84 -20.86 -21.08
N LYS A 453 5.56 -20.60 -20.82
CA LYS A 453 4.48 -20.73 -21.81
C LYS A 453 4.70 -19.81 -23.02
N LEU A 454 5.22 -18.61 -22.81
CA LEU A 454 5.49 -17.67 -23.90
C LEU A 454 6.71 -18.09 -24.74
N TYR A 455 7.78 -18.63 -24.13
CA TYR A 455 8.91 -19.21 -24.85
C TYR A 455 8.48 -20.41 -25.72
N ASP A 456 7.62 -21.27 -25.18
CA ASP A 456 7.06 -22.39 -25.95
C ASP A 456 6.22 -21.90 -27.16
N LYS A 457 5.40 -20.89 -26.97
CA LYS A 457 4.59 -20.26 -28.04
C LYS A 457 5.46 -19.62 -29.15
N ILE A 458 6.61 -19.07 -28.79
CA ILE A 458 7.57 -18.49 -29.75
C ILE A 458 8.40 -19.58 -30.45
N GLY A 459 8.48 -20.79 -29.86
CA GLY A 459 9.25 -21.92 -30.39
C GLY A 459 10.66 -22.04 -29.81
N GLU A 460 11.00 -21.28 -28.78
CA GLU A 460 12.27 -21.38 -28.05
C GLU A 460 12.19 -22.47 -26.97
N THR A 461 12.20 -23.73 -27.41
CA THR A 461 11.96 -24.90 -26.53
C THR A 461 13.01 -25.05 -25.42
N ASP A 462 14.28 -24.67 -25.65
CA ASP A 462 15.35 -24.80 -24.67
C ASP A 462 15.16 -23.79 -23.51
N ASN A 463 14.81 -22.54 -23.84
CA ASN A 463 14.51 -21.51 -22.85
C ASN A 463 13.21 -21.82 -22.07
N ALA A 464 12.21 -22.38 -22.75
CA ALA A 464 10.99 -22.85 -22.11
C ALA A 464 11.27 -23.97 -21.09
N ALA A 465 12.07 -24.96 -21.46
CA ALA A 465 12.44 -26.06 -20.59
C ALA A 465 13.25 -25.58 -19.36
N SER A 466 14.19 -24.64 -19.54
CA SER A 466 14.93 -24.06 -18.41
C SER A 466 14.03 -23.32 -17.44
N ALA A 467 13.08 -22.52 -17.93
CA ALA A 467 12.13 -21.79 -17.10
C ALA A 467 11.17 -22.72 -16.34
N PHE A 468 10.65 -23.78 -16.98
CA PHE A 468 9.83 -24.80 -16.31
C PHE A 468 10.62 -25.57 -15.26
N THR A 469 11.91 -25.88 -15.52
CA THR A 469 12.78 -26.55 -14.55
C THR A 469 13.00 -25.68 -13.33
N GLU A 470 13.28 -24.39 -13.51
CA GLU A 470 13.43 -23.43 -12.41
C GLU A 470 12.15 -23.30 -11.57
N TYR A 471 10.97 -23.31 -12.25
CA TYR A 471 9.68 -23.30 -11.57
C TYR A 471 9.46 -24.56 -10.71
N CYS A 472 9.79 -25.75 -11.24
CA CYS A 472 9.63 -27.00 -10.52
C CYS A 472 10.64 -27.18 -9.36
N LEU A 473 11.79 -26.48 -9.41
CA LEU A 473 12.82 -26.53 -8.36
C LEU A 473 12.55 -25.57 -7.19
N LYS A 474 11.79 -24.49 -7.43
CA LYS A 474 11.50 -23.50 -6.38
C LYS A 474 10.63 -24.03 -5.25
N ASP A 475 9.82 -25.05 -5.51
CA ASP A 475 8.85 -25.55 -4.54
C ASP A 475 8.66 -27.07 -4.65
N ASP A 476 9.22 -27.79 -3.69
CA ASP A 476 8.99 -29.23 -3.54
C ASP A 476 7.66 -29.59 -2.83
N ASP A 477 7.02 -28.64 -2.11
CA ASP A 477 5.78 -28.87 -1.34
C ASP A 477 4.52 -28.40 -2.10
N PHE A 478 4.22 -29.08 -3.22
CA PHE A 478 3.04 -28.77 -4.05
C PHE A 478 1.70 -29.24 -3.45
N LYS A 479 1.72 -30.11 -2.43
CA LYS A 479 0.51 -30.76 -1.88
C LYS A 479 -0.43 -29.81 -1.14
N ASP A 480 0.10 -28.71 -0.61
CA ASP A 480 -0.67 -27.72 0.16
C ASP A 480 -1.21 -26.56 -0.71
N ARG A 481 -0.96 -26.58 -2.03
CA ARG A 481 -1.39 -25.52 -2.95
C ARG A 481 -2.85 -25.66 -3.38
N PRO A 482 -3.49 -24.53 -3.79
CA PRO A 482 -4.79 -24.55 -4.44
C PRO A 482 -4.79 -25.45 -5.69
N TYR A 483 -5.93 -26.06 -5.98
CA TYR A 483 -6.09 -27.01 -7.08
C TYR A 483 -5.65 -26.47 -8.46
N GLU A 484 -5.90 -25.18 -8.73
CA GLU A 484 -5.51 -24.53 -9.98
C GLU A 484 -3.98 -24.46 -10.15
N GLU A 485 -3.25 -24.17 -9.09
CA GLU A 485 -1.78 -24.13 -9.10
C GLU A 485 -1.17 -25.52 -9.23
N GLN A 486 -1.80 -26.54 -8.62
CA GLN A 486 -1.42 -27.94 -8.80
C GLN A 486 -1.51 -28.36 -10.27
N ALA A 487 -2.59 -28.00 -10.96
CA ALA A 487 -2.78 -28.32 -12.37
C ALA A 487 -1.69 -27.68 -13.25
N GLU A 488 -1.29 -26.42 -12.97
CA GLU A 488 -0.20 -25.76 -13.70
C GLU A 488 1.17 -26.40 -13.43
N PHE A 489 1.43 -26.84 -12.20
CA PHE A 489 2.66 -27.56 -11.85
C PHE A 489 2.77 -28.89 -12.59
N PHE A 490 1.70 -29.68 -12.62
CA PHE A 490 1.70 -30.95 -13.35
C PHE A 490 1.79 -30.77 -14.88
N ALA A 491 1.20 -29.71 -15.42
CA ALA A 491 1.38 -29.35 -16.84
C ALA A 491 2.85 -29.01 -17.17
N ALA A 492 3.55 -28.35 -16.25
CA ALA A 492 4.97 -28.06 -16.39
C ALA A 492 5.82 -29.35 -16.37
N LEU A 493 5.54 -30.28 -15.45
CA LEU A 493 6.21 -31.59 -15.39
C LEU A 493 5.97 -32.40 -16.66
N GLN A 494 4.76 -32.40 -17.20
CA GLN A 494 4.43 -33.06 -18.44
C GLN A 494 5.19 -32.45 -19.62
N TYR A 495 5.32 -31.14 -19.68
CA TYR A 495 6.11 -30.46 -20.71
C TYR A 495 7.57 -30.89 -20.66
N LEU A 496 8.18 -30.89 -19.46
CA LEU A 496 9.57 -31.31 -19.26
C LEU A 496 9.79 -32.78 -19.63
N ALA A 497 8.87 -33.69 -19.26
CA ALA A 497 8.95 -35.08 -19.64
C ALA A 497 8.94 -35.26 -21.18
N ASN A 498 8.07 -34.55 -21.89
CA ASN A 498 8.01 -34.55 -23.34
C ASN A 498 9.27 -33.96 -24.00
N TYR A 499 9.80 -32.86 -23.42
CA TYR A 499 10.99 -32.19 -23.92
C TYR A 499 12.24 -33.12 -23.83
N HIS A 500 12.51 -33.71 -22.65
CA HIS A 500 13.62 -34.65 -22.45
C HIS A 500 13.44 -35.94 -23.29
N LEU A 501 12.19 -36.41 -23.48
CA LEU A 501 11.89 -37.54 -24.34
C LEU A 501 12.23 -37.27 -25.81
N LYS A 502 12.00 -36.03 -26.30
CA LYS A 502 12.36 -35.64 -27.68
C LYS A 502 13.88 -35.50 -27.84
N ARG A 503 14.60 -35.08 -26.81
CA ARG A 503 16.05 -34.96 -26.80
C ARG A 503 16.80 -36.30 -26.64
N GLY A 504 16.06 -37.36 -26.25
CA GLY A 504 16.68 -38.66 -25.99
C GLY A 504 17.31 -38.80 -24.60
N GLU A 505 17.03 -37.87 -23.70
CA GLU A 505 17.43 -37.87 -22.28
C GLU A 505 16.42 -38.67 -21.47
N LEU A 506 16.51 -40.03 -21.62
CA LEU A 506 15.46 -40.94 -21.15
C LEU A 506 15.36 -41.03 -19.62
N ASP A 507 16.44 -40.72 -18.91
CA ASP A 507 16.47 -40.81 -17.44
C ASP A 507 15.77 -39.61 -16.81
N ASP A 508 16.03 -38.38 -17.31
CA ASP A 508 15.36 -37.17 -16.85
C ASP A 508 13.87 -37.21 -17.25
N ALA A 509 13.56 -37.65 -18.48
CA ALA A 509 12.17 -37.85 -18.91
C ALA A 509 11.40 -38.80 -17.99
N TYR A 510 12.04 -39.86 -17.50
CA TYR A 510 11.45 -40.82 -16.58
C TYR A 510 11.13 -40.18 -15.21
N ILE A 511 12.02 -39.38 -14.68
CA ILE A 511 11.84 -38.70 -13.38
C ILE A 511 10.61 -37.78 -13.42
N TYR A 512 10.51 -36.96 -14.46
CA TYR A 512 9.39 -36.02 -14.59
C TYR A 512 8.06 -36.77 -14.90
N ALA A 513 8.09 -37.79 -15.76
CA ALA A 513 6.90 -38.61 -16.05
C ALA A 513 6.41 -39.39 -14.83
N TYR A 514 7.31 -39.82 -13.93
CA TYR A 514 6.96 -40.51 -12.70
C TYR A 514 6.27 -39.56 -11.72
N LYS A 515 6.75 -38.33 -11.57
CA LYS A 515 6.10 -37.28 -10.74
C LYS A 515 4.68 -36.97 -11.24
N CYS A 516 4.39 -37.04 -12.55
CA CYS A 516 3.06 -36.86 -13.11
C CYS A 516 2.03 -37.89 -12.65
N LEU A 517 2.45 -39.03 -12.09
CA LEU A 517 1.51 -40.07 -11.58
C LEU A 517 0.84 -39.68 -10.25
N GLU A 518 1.38 -38.66 -9.54
CA GLU A 518 0.84 -38.24 -8.25
C GLU A 518 -0.48 -37.46 -8.37
N CYS A 519 -0.81 -36.94 -9.57
CA CYS A 519 -2.06 -36.23 -9.83
C CYS A 519 -3.00 -37.07 -10.69
N ASP A 520 -4.27 -37.16 -10.28
CA ASP A 520 -5.28 -37.99 -10.99
C ASP A 520 -5.55 -37.51 -12.42
N GLU A 521 -5.46 -36.21 -12.72
CA GLU A 521 -5.69 -35.68 -14.08
C GLU A 521 -4.55 -35.99 -15.05
N THR A 522 -3.30 -35.98 -14.62
CA THR A 522 -2.13 -36.24 -15.47
C THR A 522 -1.67 -37.69 -15.44
N LYS A 523 -2.26 -38.52 -14.58
CA LYS A 523 -1.91 -39.92 -14.35
C LYS A 523 -1.97 -40.78 -15.60
N GLU A 524 -3.02 -40.64 -16.41
CA GLU A 524 -3.18 -41.38 -17.67
C GLU A 524 -2.11 -40.98 -18.70
N GLN A 525 -1.82 -39.66 -18.77
CA GLN A 525 -0.80 -39.13 -19.66
C GLN A 525 0.60 -39.51 -19.17
N GLY A 526 0.85 -39.46 -17.85
CA GLY A 526 2.10 -39.96 -17.25
C GLY A 526 2.37 -41.42 -17.54
N LYS A 527 1.34 -42.29 -17.47
CA LYS A 527 1.45 -43.70 -17.84
C LYS A 527 1.78 -43.90 -19.33
N ALA A 528 1.17 -43.08 -20.20
CA ALA A 528 1.46 -43.14 -21.63
C ALA A 528 2.93 -42.75 -21.91
N LEU A 529 3.40 -41.64 -21.30
CA LEU A 529 4.80 -41.21 -21.42
C LEU A 529 5.80 -42.23 -20.88
N LEU A 530 5.49 -42.89 -19.76
CA LEU A 530 6.35 -43.94 -19.22
C LEU A 530 6.45 -45.15 -20.17
N LYS A 531 5.36 -45.51 -20.87
CA LYS A 531 5.39 -46.57 -21.90
C LYS A 531 6.26 -46.17 -23.10
N ASP A 532 6.13 -44.91 -23.56
CA ASP A 532 6.93 -44.41 -24.68
C ASP A 532 8.43 -44.34 -24.31
N ILE A 533 8.75 -43.92 -23.07
CA ILE A 533 10.11 -43.93 -22.55
C ILE A 533 10.68 -45.35 -22.50
N ALA A 534 9.86 -46.34 -22.03
CA ALA A 534 10.28 -47.75 -21.97
C ALA A 534 10.52 -48.34 -23.37
N LEU A 535 9.69 -48.01 -24.36
CA LEU A 535 9.88 -48.42 -25.75
C LEU A 535 11.19 -47.83 -26.31
N LYS A 536 11.42 -46.53 -26.14
CA LYS A 536 12.66 -45.89 -26.64
C LYS A 536 13.93 -46.42 -25.94
N ARG A 537 13.85 -46.74 -24.63
CA ARG A 537 14.96 -47.41 -23.93
C ARG A 537 15.26 -48.78 -24.55
N ALA A 538 14.21 -49.56 -24.82
CA ALA A 538 14.39 -50.87 -25.45
C ALA A 538 14.92 -50.79 -26.90
N GLU A 539 14.54 -49.77 -27.67
CA GLU A 539 15.08 -49.49 -29.01
C GLU A 539 16.56 -49.12 -28.92
N ARG A 540 16.95 -48.20 -28.03
CA ARG A 540 18.33 -47.78 -27.80
C ARG A 540 19.21 -48.94 -27.34
N ASP A 541 18.68 -49.84 -26.49
CA ASP A 541 19.41 -51.02 -26.02
C ASP A 541 19.58 -52.08 -27.15
N ARG A 542 18.65 -52.17 -28.12
CA ARG A 542 18.82 -52.96 -29.32
C ARG A 542 19.86 -52.39 -30.25
N GLU A 543 19.83 -51.12 -30.55
CA GLU A 543 20.83 -50.43 -31.36
C GLU A 543 22.25 -50.56 -30.78
N LEU A 544 22.41 -50.48 -29.45
CA LEU A 544 23.68 -50.68 -28.76
C LEU A 544 24.16 -52.12 -28.82
N ARG A 545 23.26 -53.12 -28.82
CA ARG A 545 23.59 -54.52 -29.01
C ARG A 545 23.98 -54.82 -30.45
N ASP A 546 23.29 -54.21 -31.40
CA ASP A 546 23.57 -54.44 -32.84
C ASP A 546 24.84 -53.68 -33.28
N ALA A 547 25.23 -52.60 -32.57
CA ALA A 547 26.45 -51.84 -32.80
C ALA A 547 27.69 -52.46 -32.09
N ALA A 548 27.52 -53.42 -31.19
CA ALA A 548 28.62 -54.09 -30.54
C ALA A 548 29.32 -55.03 -31.54
N PRO A 549 30.66 -54.87 -31.81
CA PRO A 549 31.35 -55.78 -32.74
C PRO A 549 31.31 -57.22 -32.21
N MET A 550 30.89 -58.17 -33.08
CA MET A 550 30.97 -59.60 -32.81
C MET A 550 32.42 -59.94 -32.47
N ILE A 551 32.71 -60.17 -31.19
CA ILE A 551 33.95 -60.78 -30.78
C ILE A 551 33.84 -62.24 -31.23
N VAL A 552 34.49 -62.56 -32.34
CA VAL A 552 34.67 -63.97 -32.78
C VAL A 552 35.53 -64.66 -31.70
N GLU A 553 34.90 -65.49 -30.90
CA GLU A 553 35.60 -66.42 -30.02
C GLU A 553 36.34 -67.44 -30.87
N ASP A 554 37.64 -67.18 -31.02
CA ASP A 554 38.53 -68.23 -31.53
C ASP A 554 38.85 -69.22 -30.39
N GLY A 555 38.52 -70.48 -30.63
CA GLY A 555 38.55 -71.55 -29.66
C GLY A 555 39.90 -71.86 -29.11
N GLY A 556 40.08 -71.68 -27.83
CA GLY A 556 41.27 -72.17 -27.09
C GLY A 556 40.87 -72.61 -25.67
N ARG A 557 40.72 -73.91 -25.50
CA ARG A 557 40.57 -74.55 -24.19
C ARG A 557 41.75 -74.17 -23.28
N ASN A 558 41.41 -73.66 -22.08
CA ASN A 558 42.19 -74.06 -20.87
C ASN A 558 41.30 -73.84 -19.63
N GLU A 559 41.07 -74.93 -18.93
CA GLU A 559 40.57 -75.03 -17.60
C GLU A 559 41.46 -74.35 -16.59
N THR A 560 40.98 -73.45 -15.80
CA THR A 560 41.49 -73.33 -14.41
C THR A 560 40.37 -72.69 -13.55
N ASN A 561 40.00 -73.41 -12.52
CA ASN A 561 39.13 -73.04 -11.40
C ASN A 561 39.63 -71.77 -10.69
N ALA A 562 38.78 -70.81 -10.51
CA ALA A 562 38.91 -69.88 -9.39
C ALA A 562 37.51 -69.44 -8.89
N SER A 563 37.17 -70.00 -7.77
CA SER A 563 36.07 -69.61 -6.91
C SER A 563 36.20 -68.15 -6.48
N ILE A 564 35.22 -67.31 -6.80
CA ILE A 564 35.07 -65.97 -6.23
C ILE A 564 33.90 -65.93 -5.24
N VAL A 565 34.29 -65.68 -4.02
CA VAL A 565 33.48 -65.50 -2.83
C VAL A 565 32.64 -64.25 -2.96
N PHE A 566 31.33 -64.36 -2.78
CA PHE A 566 30.44 -63.27 -2.49
C PHE A 566 30.70 -62.73 -1.07
N SER A 567 31.10 -61.47 -0.98
CA SER A 567 31.03 -60.74 0.26
C SER A 567 29.96 -59.62 0.11
N GLY A 568 28.83 -59.85 0.75
CA GLY A 568 27.89 -58.79 0.98
C GLY A 568 28.44 -57.73 1.96
N ASN A 569 28.12 -56.52 1.69
CA ASN A 569 28.07 -55.52 2.77
C ASN A 569 26.84 -54.64 2.56
N SER A 570 25.90 -54.88 3.44
CA SER A 570 24.84 -53.96 3.83
C SER A 570 25.48 -52.88 4.72
N MET A 571 25.10 -51.58 4.54
CA MET A 571 24.78 -50.68 5.63
C MET A 571 24.61 -49.23 5.18
N TYR A 572 23.49 -48.75 5.64
CA TYR A 572 22.99 -47.42 6.00
C TYR A 572 22.61 -46.47 4.87
#